data_9426000d8ec79720be3c443ef9ff6b7c
#
_entry.id   9426000d8ec79720be3c443ef9ff6b7c
#
_cell.length_a   1.000
_cell.length_b   1.000
_cell.length_c   1.000
_cell.angle_alpha   90.00
_cell.angle_beta   90.00
_cell.angle_gamma   90.00
#
_symmetry.space_group_name_H-M   'P 1'
#
loop_
_entity.id
_entity.type
_entity.pdbx_description
1 polymer ?
#
loop_
_entity_poly.entity_id
_entity_poly.type
_entity_poly.pdbx_seq_one_letter_code
_entity_poly.pdbx_strand_id
1 'polypeptide(L)'
;NIMVTKQALETSNANLNMIQSRYNSGFVVKSDLLRAMVHIADLEQQHLLAESRFKINEAMLNASMGFGEANPLNPVTPLTIRSEIHGTVDTWIDTALSKRPEMDTLRLEEGIAKKEIAKSQSGHYPDVSLIGNYEINSEDFGDSADNYTLGAVVRVNIFSGNRISEETKAAKSMLARVQEMQKSMELGIKVQTREAFLKAKSARERIRVAKIAVDQAEEGLRIVKNRYNNGLLTIVGLLDAELARQQAHTNYFKALHDYKVARVELELAAGTIDTDFQ
;
A
#
# COMPACT_ATOMS: atom_id res chain seq x y z
N ASN A 1 -8.47 17.32 -5.71
CA ASN A 1 -7.91 18.68 -5.51
C ASN A 1 -8.22 19.62 -6.69
N ILE A 2 -8.11 19.19 -7.97
CA ILE A 2 -8.43 20.05 -9.14
C ILE A 2 -9.83 20.65 -9.04
N MET A 3 -10.86 19.85 -8.73
CA MET A 3 -12.23 20.34 -8.59
C MET A 3 -12.36 21.40 -7.46
N VAL A 4 -11.67 21.20 -6.33
CA VAL A 4 -11.69 22.16 -5.21
C VAL A 4 -11.05 23.49 -5.60
N THR A 5 -9.87 23.45 -6.23
CA THR A 5 -9.16 24.66 -6.66
C THR A 5 -9.91 25.37 -7.78
N LYS A 6 -10.51 24.65 -8.72
CA LYS A 6 -11.37 25.21 -9.79
C LYS A 6 -12.58 25.94 -9.18
N GLN A 7 -13.31 25.30 -8.27
CA GLN A 7 -14.46 25.90 -7.60
C GLN A 7 -14.06 27.13 -6.76
N ALA A 8 -12.88 27.09 -6.14
CA ALA A 8 -12.35 28.24 -5.40
C ALA A 8 -12.06 29.41 -6.35
N LEU A 9 -11.41 29.17 -7.50
CA LEU A 9 -11.15 30.18 -8.53
C LEU A 9 -12.43 30.80 -9.08
N GLU A 10 -13.42 30.00 -9.42
CA GLU A 10 -14.71 30.49 -9.91
C GLU A 10 -15.40 31.41 -8.89
N THR A 11 -15.39 31.01 -7.61
CA THR A 11 -15.96 31.80 -6.52
C THR A 11 -15.20 33.11 -6.31
N SER A 12 -13.86 33.05 -6.26
CA SER A 12 -13.01 34.22 -6.01
C SER A 12 -13.02 35.21 -7.19
N ASN A 13 -13.12 34.72 -8.44
CA ASN A 13 -13.30 35.58 -9.60
C ASN A 13 -14.65 36.34 -9.56
N ALA A 14 -15.73 35.65 -9.16
CA ALA A 14 -17.02 36.32 -8.97
C ALA A 14 -16.97 37.41 -7.89
N ASN A 15 -16.24 37.15 -6.79
CA ASN A 15 -16.03 38.11 -5.73
C ASN A 15 -15.12 39.28 -6.16
N LEU A 16 -14.06 39.04 -6.98
CA LEU A 16 -13.22 40.11 -7.53
C LEU A 16 -14.05 41.08 -8.39
N ASN A 17 -14.92 40.56 -9.25
CA ASN A 17 -15.79 41.40 -10.07
C ASN A 17 -16.69 42.33 -9.20
N MET A 18 -17.20 41.79 -8.11
CA MET A 18 -17.97 42.57 -7.12
C MET A 18 -17.13 43.64 -6.43
N ILE A 19 -15.91 43.29 -6.01
CA ILE A 19 -14.95 44.18 -5.36
C ILE A 19 -14.55 45.31 -6.31
N GLN A 20 -14.26 44.97 -7.57
CA GLN A 20 -13.91 45.95 -8.61
C GLN A 20 -15.06 46.97 -8.83
N SER A 21 -16.30 46.50 -8.91
CA SER A 21 -17.46 47.36 -9.01
C SER A 21 -17.61 48.30 -7.84
N ARG A 22 -17.40 47.84 -6.63
CA ARG A 22 -17.40 48.63 -5.38
C ARG A 22 -16.27 49.64 -5.33
N TYR A 23 -15.08 49.27 -5.81
CA TYR A 23 -13.95 50.19 -5.90
C TYR A 23 -14.25 51.32 -6.88
N ASN A 24 -14.78 51.00 -8.06
CA ASN A 24 -15.16 52.00 -9.06
C ASN A 24 -16.25 52.97 -8.52
N SER A 25 -17.09 52.48 -7.62
CA SER A 25 -18.13 53.26 -6.94
C SER A 25 -17.63 53.99 -5.68
N GLY A 26 -16.35 53.86 -5.31
CA GLY A 26 -15.76 54.53 -4.13
C GLY A 26 -16.07 53.87 -2.79
N PHE A 27 -16.68 52.71 -2.74
CA PHE A 27 -17.06 51.99 -1.52
C PHE A 27 -15.94 51.13 -0.92
N VAL A 28 -14.87 50.86 -1.70
CA VAL A 28 -13.76 50.00 -1.31
C VAL A 28 -12.44 50.68 -1.67
N VAL A 29 -11.43 50.54 -0.83
CA VAL A 29 -10.10 51.10 -1.04
C VAL A 29 -9.26 50.23 -1.98
N LYS A 30 -8.29 50.85 -2.69
CA LYS A 30 -7.42 50.15 -3.66
C LYS A 30 -6.66 48.95 -3.07
N SER A 31 -6.27 49.05 -1.81
CA SER A 31 -5.57 47.93 -1.12
C SER A 31 -6.41 46.65 -1.05
N ASP A 32 -7.72 46.79 -0.91
CA ASP A 32 -8.64 45.63 -0.83
C ASP A 32 -8.81 44.96 -2.18
N LEU A 33 -8.89 45.77 -3.25
CA LEU A 33 -8.89 45.23 -4.61
C LEU A 33 -7.59 44.49 -4.91
N LEU A 34 -6.42 45.06 -4.56
CA LEU A 34 -5.13 44.41 -4.77
C LEU A 34 -4.99 43.10 -3.98
N ARG A 35 -5.52 43.04 -2.74
CA ARG A 35 -5.57 41.79 -1.97
C ARG A 35 -6.38 40.71 -2.65
N ALA A 36 -7.55 41.03 -3.18
CA ALA A 36 -8.36 40.08 -3.92
C ALA A 36 -7.64 39.55 -5.17
N MET A 37 -6.92 40.42 -5.89
CA MET A 37 -6.10 39.99 -7.05
C MET A 37 -4.96 39.06 -6.64
N VAL A 38 -4.24 39.37 -5.55
CA VAL A 38 -3.18 38.50 -5.02
C VAL A 38 -3.73 37.14 -4.61
N HIS A 39 -4.90 37.12 -3.96
CA HIS A 39 -5.56 35.86 -3.58
C HIS A 39 -5.92 34.99 -4.80
N ILE A 40 -6.39 35.59 -5.88
CA ILE A 40 -6.68 34.87 -7.14
C ILE A 40 -5.40 34.32 -7.74
N ALA A 41 -4.30 35.10 -7.80
CA ALA A 41 -3.03 34.63 -8.31
C ALA A 41 -2.49 33.42 -7.52
N ASP A 42 -2.67 33.39 -6.20
CA ASP A 42 -2.33 32.23 -5.34
C ASP A 42 -3.19 31.01 -5.69
N LEU A 43 -4.50 31.21 -5.88
CA LEU A 43 -5.42 30.13 -6.29
C LEU A 43 -5.11 29.58 -7.67
N GLU A 44 -4.71 30.42 -8.63
CA GLU A 44 -4.26 30.01 -9.96
C GLU A 44 -3.00 29.15 -9.86
N GLN A 45 -2.02 29.58 -9.06
CA GLN A 45 -0.81 28.78 -8.82
C GLN A 45 -1.16 27.41 -8.20
N GLN A 46 -2.04 27.37 -7.20
CA GLN A 46 -2.49 26.11 -6.58
C GLN A 46 -3.21 25.21 -7.58
N HIS A 47 -4.02 25.78 -8.47
CA HIS A 47 -4.70 25.03 -9.52
C HIS A 47 -3.73 24.40 -10.51
N LEU A 48 -2.74 25.18 -11.02
CA LEU A 48 -1.70 24.69 -11.90
C LEU A 48 -0.89 23.55 -11.27
N LEU A 49 -0.53 23.69 -9.99
CA LEU A 49 0.14 22.62 -9.23
C LEU A 49 -0.74 21.36 -9.09
N ALA A 50 -2.04 21.51 -8.91
CA ALA A 50 -2.96 20.39 -8.81
C ALA A 50 -3.10 19.67 -10.15
N GLU A 51 -3.15 20.38 -11.27
CA GLU A 51 -3.16 19.80 -12.63
C GLU A 51 -1.86 19.07 -12.96
N SER A 52 -0.70 19.67 -12.62
CA SER A 52 0.59 19.03 -12.81
C SER A 52 0.68 17.71 -12.02
N ARG A 53 0.30 17.72 -10.75
CA ARG A 53 0.26 16.50 -9.92
C ARG A 53 -0.68 15.44 -10.47
N PHE A 54 -1.82 15.84 -11.03
CA PHE A 54 -2.74 14.89 -11.65
C PHE A 54 -2.08 14.17 -12.84
N LYS A 55 -1.45 14.93 -13.76
CA LYS A 55 -0.75 14.36 -14.92
C LYS A 55 0.40 13.43 -14.52
N ILE A 56 1.16 13.81 -13.49
CA ILE A 56 2.24 12.95 -12.95
C ILE A 56 1.67 11.64 -12.40
N ASN A 57 0.61 11.72 -11.60
CA ASN A 57 -0.03 10.53 -11.03
C ASN A 57 -0.69 9.66 -12.11
N GLU A 58 -1.25 10.26 -13.16
CA GLU A 58 -1.77 9.55 -14.34
C GLU A 58 -0.68 8.76 -15.05
N ALA A 59 0.48 9.39 -15.31
CA ALA A 59 1.63 8.71 -15.89
C ALA A 59 2.17 7.57 -15.00
N MET A 60 2.26 7.79 -13.67
CA MET A 60 2.69 6.76 -12.72
C MET A 60 1.70 5.57 -12.69
N LEU A 61 0.41 5.83 -12.75
CA LEU A 61 -0.62 4.78 -12.78
C LEU A 61 -0.54 3.98 -14.08
N ASN A 62 -0.41 4.66 -15.23
CA ASN A 62 -0.19 4.01 -16.52
C ASN A 62 1.03 3.09 -16.49
N ALA A 63 2.16 3.58 -16.00
CA ALA A 63 3.38 2.79 -15.87
C ALA A 63 3.18 1.56 -14.97
N SER A 64 2.45 1.71 -13.85
CA SER A 64 2.17 0.59 -12.93
C SER A 64 1.25 -0.48 -13.54
N MET A 65 0.40 -0.10 -14.50
CA MET A 65 -0.47 -1.01 -15.27
C MET A 65 0.19 -1.58 -16.52
N GLY A 66 1.43 -1.18 -16.84
CA GLY A 66 2.13 -1.59 -18.06
C GLY A 66 1.65 -0.88 -19.33
N PHE A 67 0.92 0.22 -19.20
CA PHE A 67 0.51 1.06 -20.34
C PHE A 67 1.57 2.13 -20.64
N GLY A 68 1.48 2.72 -21.85
CA GLY A 68 2.29 3.90 -22.18
C GLY A 68 1.93 5.08 -21.27
N GLU A 69 2.93 5.87 -20.85
CA GLU A 69 2.77 6.95 -19.87
C GLU A 69 1.75 8.04 -20.30
N ALA A 70 1.53 8.19 -21.61
CA ALA A 70 0.64 9.20 -22.16
C ALA A 70 -0.80 8.73 -22.43
N ASN A 71 -1.16 7.51 -22.05
CA ASN A 71 -2.54 7.03 -22.22
C ASN A 71 -3.49 7.84 -21.33
N PRO A 72 -4.57 8.41 -21.90
CA PRO A 72 -5.53 9.16 -21.10
C PRO A 72 -6.32 8.23 -20.19
N LEU A 73 -6.33 8.53 -18.91
CA LEU A 73 -7.12 7.81 -17.91
C LEU A 73 -8.38 8.60 -17.55
N ASN A 74 -9.50 7.93 -17.52
CA ASN A 74 -10.76 8.52 -17.05
C ASN A 74 -11.25 7.75 -15.81
N PRO A 75 -10.88 8.17 -14.60
CA PRO A 75 -11.33 7.49 -13.38
C PRO A 75 -12.84 7.72 -13.20
N VAL A 76 -13.63 6.69 -13.41
CA VAL A 76 -15.11 6.74 -13.34
C VAL A 76 -15.65 6.48 -11.92
N THR A 77 -14.86 5.90 -11.04
CA THR A 77 -15.31 5.55 -9.69
C THR A 77 -15.22 6.76 -8.76
N PRO A 78 -16.33 7.25 -8.20
CA PRO A 78 -16.32 8.37 -7.28
C PRO A 78 -15.58 8.01 -5.98
N LEU A 79 -14.94 9.00 -5.37
CA LEU A 79 -14.28 8.87 -4.08
C LEU A 79 -15.33 8.87 -2.95
N THR A 80 -15.97 7.72 -2.72
CA THR A 80 -17.00 7.53 -1.69
C THR A 80 -16.62 6.40 -0.74
N ILE A 81 -17.22 6.40 0.44
CA ILE A 81 -17.11 5.29 1.39
C ILE A 81 -18.06 4.18 0.90
N ARG A 82 -17.52 3.10 0.34
CA ARG A 82 -18.34 1.97 -0.16
C ARG A 82 -18.56 0.87 0.86
N SER A 83 -17.69 0.72 1.83
CA SER A 83 -17.79 -0.36 2.82
C SER A 83 -17.19 0.02 4.16
N GLU A 84 -17.77 -0.50 5.20
CA GLU A 84 -17.27 -0.39 6.57
C GLU A 84 -16.22 -1.45 6.85
N ILE A 85 -15.35 -1.18 7.82
CA ILE A 85 -14.44 -2.20 8.35
C ILE A 85 -15.26 -3.04 9.32
N HIS A 86 -15.51 -4.30 8.93
CA HIS A 86 -16.25 -5.24 9.75
C HIS A 86 -15.32 -6.08 10.62
N GLY A 87 -15.80 -6.48 11.80
CA GLY A 87 -15.06 -7.34 12.71
C GLY A 87 -14.16 -6.60 13.70
N THR A 88 -13.47 -7.37 14.51
CA THR A 88 -12.53 -6.91 15.53
C THR A 88 -11.09 -7.01 15.02
N VAL A 89 -10.17 -6.37 15.71
CA VAL A 89 -8.74 -6.50 15.38
C VAL A 89 -8.26 -7.96 15.46
N ASP A 90 -8.83 -8.73 16.38
CA ASP A 90 -8.43 -10.14 16.58
C ASP A 90 -8.92 -11.01 15.41
N THR A 91 -10.13 -10.76 14.87
CA THR A 91 -10.60 -11.48 13.67
C THR A 91 -9.74 -11.18 12.44
N TRP A 92 -9.23 -9.97 12.31
CA TRP A 92 -8.29 -9.61 11.23
C TRP A 92 -6.92 -10.28 11.42
N ILE A 93 -6.43 -10.37 12.67
CA ILE A 93 -5.19 -11.08 13.00
C ILE A 93 -5.30 -12.58 12.68
N ASP A 94 -6.40 -13.23 13.07
CA ASP A 94 -6.63 -14.66 12.80
C ASP A 94 -6.69 -14.92 11.28
N THR A 95 -7.33 -14.02 10.55
CA THR A 95 -7.38 -14.07 9.08
C THR A 95 -5.97 -13.94 8.48
N ALA A 96 -5.16 -13.01 8.97
CA ALA A 96 -3.79 -12.80 8.51
C ALA A 96 -2.91 -14.03 8.73
N LEU A 97 -2.96 -14.62 9.94
CA LEU A 97 -2.18 -15.81 10.26
C LEU A 97 -2.59 -17.05 9.45
N SER A 98 -3.84 -17.08 8.95
CA SER A 98 -4.32 -18.19 8.13
C SER A 98 -4.10 -18.00 6.63
N LYS A 99 -4.12 -16.76 6.13
CA LYS A 99 -4.12 -16.47 4.69
C LYS A 99 -2.79 -15.93 4.15
N ARG A 100 -1.90 -15.43 5.01
CA ARG A 100 -0.64 -14.86 4.54
C ARG A 100 0.32 -15.93 4.02
N PRO A 101 0.85 -15.80 2.81
CA PRO A 101 1.71 -16.81 2.18
C PRO A 101 3.04 -16.99 2.93
N GLU A 102 3.50 -15.99 3.69
CA GLU A 102 4.72 -16.09 4.50
C GLU A 102 4.59 -17.17 5.58
N MET A 103 3.38 -17.39 6.13
CA MET A 103 3.14 -18.45 7.11
C MET A 103 3.19 -19.83 6.45
N ASP A 104 2.69 -19.97 5.24
CA ASP A 104 2.77 -21.23 4.49
C ASP A 104 4.21 -21.57 4.11
N THR A 105 5.00 -20.57 3.70
CA THR A 105 6.43 -20.73 3.44
C THR A 105 7.16 -21.28 4.66
N LEU A 106 6.94 -20.70 5.85
CA LEU A 106 7.59 -21.16 7.08
C LEU A 106 7.13 -22.56 7.51
N ARG A 107 5.85 -22.93 7.27
CA ARG A 107 5.37 -24.31 7.50
C ARG A 107 6.07 -25.32 6.60
N LEU A 108 6.31 -24.96 5.34
CA LEU A 108 7.07 -25.78 4.39
C LEU A 108 8.54 -25.89 4.80
N GLU A 109 9.18 -24.79 5.22
CA GLU A 109 10.55 -24.79 5.73
C GLU A 109 10.69 -25.65 6.99
N GLU A 110 9.73 -25.62 7.92
CA GLU A 110 9.70 -26.52 9.05
C GLU A 110 9.60 -27.99 8.61
N GLY A 111 8.76 -28.28 7.62
CA GLY A 111 8.66 -29.61 7.01
C GLY A 111 9.99 -30.08 6.42
N ILE A 112 10.71 -29.21 5.70
CA ILE A 112 12.03 -29.48 5.14
C ILE A 112 13.04 -29.75 6.25
N ALA A 113 13.08 -28.92 7.30
CA ALA A 113 14.00 -29.11 8.43
C ALA A 113 13.76 -30.43 9.18
N LYS A 114 12.49 -30.86 9.33
CA LYS A 114 12.14 -32.18 9.88
C LYS A 114 12.66 -33.33 9.00
N LYS A 115 12.56 -33.20 7.66
CA LYS A 115 13.08 -34.21 6.71
C LYS A 115 14.61 -34.23 6.69
N GLU A 116 15.29 -33.10 6.91
CA GLU A 116 16.75 -33.05 7.00
C GLU A 116 17.28 -33.79 8.24
N ILE A 117 16.54 -33.77 9.37
CA ILE A 117 16.85 -34.61 10.52
C ILE A 117 16.79 -36.09 10.15
N ALA A 118 15.70 -36.52 9.47
CA ALA A 118 15.55 -37.91 9.04
C ALA A 118 16.64 -38.32 8.05
N LYS A 119 17.02 -37.45 7.14
CA LYS A 119 18.12 -37.65 6.19
C LYS A 119 19.46 -37.79 6.90
N SER A 120 19.77 -36.92 7.88
CA SER A 120 21.00 -37.07 8.70
C SER A 120 21.03 -38.42 9.44
N GLN A 121 19.90 -38.85 10.01
CA GLN A 121 19.78 -40.12 10.70
C GLN A 121 19.92 -41.32 9.73
N SER A 122 19.53 -41.17 8.45
CA SER A 122 19.64 -42.25 7.47
C SER A 122 21.11 -42.69 7.21
N GLY A 123 22.07 -41.83 7.53
CA GLY A 123 23.50 -42.19 7.48
C GLY A 123 23.93 -43.36 8.40
N HIS A 124 23.07 -43.78 9.30
CA HIS A 124 23.24 -45.01 10.10
C HIS A 124 22.71 -46.28 9.41
N TYR A 125 21.95 -46.13 8.37
CA TYR A 125 21.36 -47.28 7.60
C TYR A 125 22.22 -47.67 6.41
N PRO A 126 22.12 -48.92 5.95
CA PRO A 126 22.75 -49.34 4.70
C PRO A 126 22.24 -48.52 3.50
N ASP A 127 23.15 -48.11 2.63
CA ASP A 127 22.85 -47.52 1.33
C ASP A 127 22.92 -48.61 0.26
N VAL A 128 21.88 -48.75 -0.56
CA VAL A 128 21.80 -49.72 -1.63
C VAL A 128 21.69 -48.95 -2.96
N SER A 129 22.69 -49.10 -3.81
CA SER A 129 22.76 -48.46 -5.12
C SER A 129 22.83 -49.50 -6.24
N LEU A 130 22.09 -49.23 -7.33
CA LEU A 130 22.25 -49.98 -8.58
C LEU A 130 23.20 -49.20 -9.47
N ILE A 131 24.18 -49.89 -10.03
CA ILE A 131 25.17 -49.33 -10.95
C ILE A 131 24.96 -50.00 -12.32
N GLY A 132 24.79 -49.20 -13.36
CA GLY A 132 24.81 -49.63 -14.74
C GLY A 132 25.81 -48.77 -15.50
N ASN A 133 26.75 -49.42 -16.18
CA ASN A 133 27.70 -48.76 -17.08
C ASN A 133 27.66 -49.46 -18.44
N TYR A 134 27.64 -48.66 -19.50
CA TYR A 134 27.79 -49.13 -20.88
C TYR A 134 28.94 -48.37 -21.51
N GLU A 135 29.95 -49.12 -21.95
CA GLU A 135 31.16 -48.58 -22.58
C GLU A 135 31.31 -49.12 -23.97
N ILE A 136 31.62 -48.25 -24.90
CA ILE A 136 32.02 -48.60 -26.27
C ILE A 136 33.50 -48.24 -26.37
N ASN A 137 34.33 -49.29 -26.54
CA ASN A 137 35.77 -49.13 -26.72
C ASN A 137 36.10 -49.45 -28.20
N SER A 138 36.86 -48.56 -28.86
CA SER A 138 37.35 -48.76 -30.21
C SER A 138 38.83 -48.43 -30.24
N GLU A 139 39.64 -49.36 -30.72
CA GLU A 139 41.08 -49.16 -31.02
C GLU A 139 41.28 -48.51 -32.39
N ASP A 140 40.33 -48.75 -33.36
CA ASP A 140 40.32 -48.18 -34.72
C ASP A 140 38.89 -47.80 -35.10
N PHE A 141 38.74 -46.92 -36.08
CA PHE A 141 37.41 -46.37 -36.53
C PHE A 141 36.47 -47.44 -37.12
N GLY A 142 36.87 -48.71 -37.17
CA GLY A 142 36.09 -49.79 -37.78
C GLY A 142 35.69 -50.95 -36.87
N ASP A 143 36.33 -51.14 -35.72
CA ASP A 143 36.00 -52.19 -34.73
C ASP A 143 35.65 -51.61 -33.36
N SER A 144 34.39 -51.72 -33.00
CA SER A 144 33.92 -51.33 -31.66
C SER A 144 33.57 -52.57 -30.84
N ALA A 145 34.06 -52.63 -29.60
CA ALA A 145 33.69 -53.66 -28.64
C ALA A 145 32.80 -53.01 -27.56
N ASP A 146 31.60 -53.53 -27.41
CA ASP A 146 30.61 -53.07 -26.43
C ASP A 146 30.80 -53.84 -25.12
N ASN A 147 30.85 -53.12 -24.01
CA ASN A 147 30.88 -53.70 -22.69
C ASN A 147 29.80 -53.13 -21.83
N TYR A 148 29.07 -53.97 -21.12
CA TYR A 148 28.09 -53.49 -20.12
C TYR A 148 28.35 -54.17 -18.79
N THR A 149 28.19 -53.35 -17.72
CA THR A 149 28.28 -53.80 -16.33
C THR A 149 26.99 -53.42 -15.62
N LEU A 150 26.34 -54.41 -15.01
CA LEU A 150 25.19 -54.21 -14.14
C LEU A 150 25.55 -54.78 -12.76
N GLY A 151 25.38 -53.99 -11.71
CA GLY A 151 25.71 -54.38 -10.34
C GLY A 151 24.84 -53.73 -9.31
N ALA A 152 24.75 -54.37 -8.15
CA ALA A 152 24.15 -53.73 -6.93
C ALA A 152 25.27 -53.60 -5.88
N VAL A 153 25.38 -52.42 -5.30
CA VAL A 153 26.36 -52.12 -4.24
C VAL A 153 25.61 -51.80 -2.97
N VAL A 154 25.96 -52.53 -1.89
CA VAL A 154 25.45 -52.23 -0.55
C VAL A 154 26.61 -51.65 0.25
N ARG A 155 26.43 -50.44 0.73
CA ARG A 155 27.43 -49.72 1.57
C ARG A 155 26.91 -49.56 3.00
N VAL A 156 27.66 -50.06 3.97
CA VAL A 156 27.31 -49.90 5.38
C VAL A 156 28.39 -49.09 6.07
N ASN A 157 27.95 -48.01 6.71
CA ASN A 157 28.86 -47.17 7.51
C ASN A 157 29.03 -47.75 8.95
N ILE A 158 30.11 -48.45 9.18
CA ILE A 158 30.35 -49.08 10.51
C ILE A 158 30.84 -48.08 11.54
N PHE A 159 31.65 -47.11 11.16
CA PHE A 159 32.18 -46.07 12.07
C PHE A 159 32.55 -44.82 11.29
N SER A 160 32.05 -43.67 11.75
CA SER A 160 32.30 -42.35 11.13
C SER A 160 32.77 -41.28 12.16
N GLY A 161 33.34 -41.72 13.32
CA GLY A 161 33.84 -40.78 14.33
C GLY A 161 32.77 -39.82 14.90
N ASN A 162 31.56 -40.32 15.17
CA ASN A 162 30.37 -39.55 15.60
C ASN A 162 29.84 -38.50 14.60
N ARG A 163 30.37 -38.44 13.36
CA ARG A 163 29.95 -37.45 12.36
C ARG A 163 28.43 -37.42 12.17
N ILE A 164 27.76 -38.55 11.99
CA ILE A 164 26.31 -38.65 11.75
C ILE A 164 25.51 -38.10 12.96
N SER A 165 25.99 -38.40 14.18
CA SER A 165 25.35 -37.89 15.40
C SER A 165 25.43 -36.36 15.49
N GLU A 166 26.59 -35.78 15.18
CA GLU A 166 26.78 -34.33 15.22
C GLU A 166 26.04 -33.64 14.06
N GLU A 167 25.99 -34.22 12.84
CA GLU A 167 25.14 -33.76 11.75
C GLU A 167 23.65 -33.78 12.14
N THR A 168 23.20 -34.81 12.83
CA THR A 168 21.81 -34.90 13.36
C THR A 168 21.54 -33.81 14.41
N LYS A 169 22.50 -33.50 15.29
CA LYS A 169 22.37 -32.38 16.26
C LYS A 169 22.31 -31.04 15.55
N ALA A 170 23.12 -30.84 14.52
CA ALA A 170 23.10 -29.64 13.69
C ALA A 170 21.74 -29.46 12.99
N ALA A 171 21.20 -30.55 12.41
CA ALA A 171 19.87 -30.53 11.78
C ALA A 171 18.74 -30.22 12.79
N LYS A 172 18.82 -30.75 14.04
CA LYS A 172 17.87 -30.40 15.11
C LYS A 172 17.96 -28.93 15.50
N SER A 173 19.18 -28.37 15.59
CA SER A 173 19.36 -26.94 15.86
C SER A 173 18.80 -26.07 14.75
N MET A 174 18.91 -26.52 13.48
CA MET A 174 18.28 -25.84 12.34
C MET A 174 16.76 -25.85 12.44
N LEU A 175 16.14 -26.98 12.82
CA LEU A 175 14.69 -27.04 13.07
C LEU A 175 14.27 -26.06 14.18
N ALA A 176 15.00 -26.01 15.29
CA ALA A 176 14.71 -25.07 16.38
C ALA A 176 14.80 -23.60 15.88
N ARG A 177 15.80 -23.28 15.05
CA ARG A 177 15.91 -21.96 14.42
C ARG A 177 14.68 -21.63 13.58
N VAL A 178 14.20 -22.54 12.72
CA VAL A 178 13.02 -22.32 11.88
C VAL A 178 11.78 -22.08 12.74
N GLN A 179 11.61 -22.83 13.84
CA GLN A 179 10.50 -22.65 14.77
C GLN A 179 10.52 -21.29 15.47
N GLU A 180 11.69 -20.78 15.86
CA GLU A 180 11.81 -19.45 16.43
C GLU A 180 11.57 -18.35 15.35
N MET A 181 12.00 -18.56 14.11
CA MET A 181 11.65 -17.68 13.00
C MET A 181 10.13 -17.61 12.76
N GLN A 182 9.43 -18.76 12.86
CA GLN A 182 7.97 -18.80 12.74
C GLN A 182 7.29 -17.98 13.85
N LYS A 183 7.70 -18.14 15.11
CA LYS A 183 7.17 -17.34 16.22
C LYS A 183 7.40 -15.83 16.01
N SER A 184 8.60 -15.46 15.56
CA SER A 184 8.93 -14.07 15.26
C SER A 184 8.08 -13.51 14.15
N MET A 185 7.84 -14.28 13.08
CA MET A 185 6.97 -13.89 11.98
C MET A 185 5.52 -13.73 12.44
N GLU A 186 4.99 -14.66 13.22
CA GLU A 186 3.64 -14.54 13.81
C GLU A 186 3.46 -13.26 14.61
N LEU A 187 4.44 -12.90 15.45
CA LEU A 187 4.42 -11.64 16.18
C LEU A 187 4.46 -10.43 15.25
N GLY A 188 5.31 -10.47 14.23
CA GLY A 188 5.40 -9.42 13.21
C GLY A 188 4.08 -9.21 12.48
N ILE A 189 3.43 -10.29 12.03
CA ILE A 189 2.11 -10.26 11.37
C ILE A 189 1.05 -9.67 12.30
N LYS A 190 1.01 -10.10 13.57
CA LYS A 190 0.07 -9.56 14.56
C LYS A 190 0.21 -8.04 14.73
N VAL A 191 1.45 -7.56 14.82
CA VAL A 191 1.73 -6.12 14.95
C VAL A 191 1.32 -5.35 13.69
N GLN A 192 1.73 -5.83 12.50
CA GLN A 192 1.40 -5.19 11.23
C GLN A 192 -0.11 -5.11 10.99
N THR A 193 -0.84 -6.21 11.24
CA THR A 193 -2.29 -6.25 11.08
C THR A 193 -2.99 -5.32 12.07
N ARG A 194 -2.55 -5.29 13.33
CA ARG A 194 -3.08 -4.36 14.34
C ARG A 194 -2.83 -2.91 13.97
N GLU A 195 -1.64 -2.58 13.49
CA GLU A 195 -1.30 -1.23 13.03
C GLU A 195 -2.18 -0.81 11.86
N ALA A 196 -2.32 -1.65 10.83
CA ALA A 196 -3.15 -1.38 9.67
C ALA A 196 -4.63 -1.20 10.07
N PHE A 197 -5.17 -2.04 10.96
CA PHE A 197 -6.53 -1.92 11.48
C PHE A 197 -6.75 -0.59 12.21
N LEU A 198 -5.83 -0.20 13.09
CA LEU A 198 -5.93 1.06 13.83
C LEU A 198 -5.81 2.28 12.91
N LYS A 199 -4.92 2.24 11.90
CA LYS A 199 -4.81 3.27 10.86
C LYS A 199 -6.12 3.42 10.09
N ALA A 200 -6.69 2.33 9.63
CA ALA A 200 -7.94 2.35 8.87
C ALA A 200 -9.13 2.84 9.72
N LYS A 201 -9.23 2.41 10.99
CA LYS A 201 -10.23 2.91 11.93
C LYS A 201 -10.09 4.41 12.19
N SER A 202 -8.87 4.88 12.45
CA SER A 202 -8.58 6.31 12.65
C SER A 202 -8.89 7.13 11.39
N ALA A 203 -8.49 6.63 10.20
CA ALA A 203 -8.77 7.31 8.94
C ALA A 203 -10.28 7.49 8.70
N ARG A 204 -11.09 6.50 9.07
CA ARG A 204 -12.55 6.59 9.00
C ARG A 204 -13.11 7.71 9.91
N GLU A 205 -12.65 7.78 11.15
CA GLU A 205 -13.10 8.83 12.06
C GLU A 205 -12.70 10.24 11.57
N ARG A 206 -11.53 10.36 10.95
CA ARG A 206 -11.09 11.63 10.33
C ARG A 206 -12.05 12.11 9.24
N ILE A 207 -12.67 11.20 8.45
CA ILE A 207 -13.68 11.58 7.45
C ILE A 207 -14.89 12.25 8.14
N ARG A 208 -15.38 11.67 9.24
CA ARG A 208 -16.51 12.22 9.99
C ARG A 208 -16.21 13.63 10.50
N VAL A 209 -15.03 13.81 11.11
CA VAL A 209 -14.60 15.12 11.62
C VAL A 209 -14.42 16.13 10.48
N ALA A 210 -13.78 15.71 9.39
CA ALA A 210 -13.56 16.58 8.23
C ALA A 210 -14.89 16.99 7.55
N LYS A 211 -15.89 16.11 7.51
CA LYS A 211 -17.22 16.45 6.98
C LYS A 211 -17.90 17.53 7.82
N ILE A 212 -17.85 17.41 9.14
CA ILE A 212 -18.39 18.45 10.05
C ILE A 212 -17.67 19.79 9.82
N ALA A 213 -16.34 19.76 9.63
CA ALA A 213 -15.58 20.97 9.36
C ALA A 213 -15.98 21.63 8.02
N VAL A 214 -16.31 20.84 6.98
CA VAL A 214 -16.84 21.35 5.72
C VAL A 214 -18.17 22.07 5.97
N ASP A 215 -19.12 21.42 6.64
CA ASP A 215 -20.45 21.99 6.88
C ASP A 215 -20.36 23.32 7.69
N GLN A 216 -19.46 23.37 8.68
CA GLN A 216 -19.20 24.58 9.47
C GLN A 216 -18.52 25.68 8.66
N ALA A 217 -17.55 25.34 7.80
CA ALA A 217 -16.86 26.31 6.97
C ALA A 217 -17.75 26.89 5.87
N GLU A 218 -18.64 26.10 5.29
CA GLU A 218 -19.63 26.56 4.31
C GLU A 218 -20.62 27.54 4.95
N GLU A 219 -21.17 27.21 6.11
CA GLU A 219 -22.07 28.12 6.85
C GLU A 219 -21.35 29.39 7.31
N GLY A 220 -20.09 29.23 7.81
CA GLY A 220 -19.25 30.38 8.18
C GLY A 220 -19.03 31.33 7.02
N LEU A 221 -18.69 30.81 5.83
CA LEU A 221 -18.54 31.64 4.63
C LEU A 221 -19.86 32.31 4.25
N ARG A 222 -20.99 31.62 4.33
CA ARG A 222 -22.30 32.19 4.04
C ARG A 222 -22.61 33.41 4.92
N ILE A 223 -22.35 33.27 6.21
CA ILE A 223 -22.56 34.36 7.19
C ILE A 223 -21.62 35.53 6.92
N VAL A 224 -20.32 35.26 6.74
CA VAL A 224 -19.29 36.25 6.45
C VAL A 224 -19.58 37.02 5.15
N LYS A 225 -19.97 36.32 4.10
CA LYS A 225 -20.32 36.90 2.81
C LYS A 225 -21.52 37.85 2.92
N ASN A 226 -22.55 37.47 3.67
CA ASN A 226 -23.70 38.36 3.93
C ASN A 226 -23.30 39.62 4.68
N ARG A 227 -22.47 39.51 5.73
CA ARG A 227 -21.97 40.67 6.49
C ARG A 227 -21.09 41.58 5.64
N TYR A 228 -20.19 41.01 4.83
CA TYR A 228 -19.36 41.77 3.90
C TYR A 228 -20.21 42.54 2.88
N ASN A 229 -21.22 41.89 2.32
CA ASN A 229 -22.13 42.51 1.36
C ASN A 229 -22.88 43.71 1.96
N ASN A 230 -23.17 43.69 3.25
CA ASN A 230 -23.81 44.80 3.99
C ASN A 230 -22.80 45.81 4.58
N GLY A 231 -21.50 45.71 4.24
CA GLY A 231 -20.47 46.64 4.72
C GLY A 231 -20.07 46.44 6.19
N LEU A 232 -20.47 45.35 6.83
CA LEU A 232 -20.23 45.05 8.25
C LEU A 232 -18.93 44.30 8.52
N LEU A 233 -18.23 43.87 7.46
CA LEU A 233 -16.94 43.16 7.54
C LEU A 233 -15.99 43.63 6.45
N THR A 234 -14.69 43.48 6.73
CA THR A 234 -13.61 43.76 5.77
C THR A 234 -13.44 42.64 4.76
N ILE A 235 -12.77 42.94 3.62
CA ILE A 235 -12.39 41.92 2.63
C ILE A 235 -11.52 40.82 3.25
N VAL A 236 -10.66 41.12 4.21
CA VAL A 236 -9.81 40.13 4.88
C VAL A 236 -10.67 39.03 5.51
N GLY A 237 -11.74 39.39 6.21
CA GLY A 237 -12.65 38.39 6.79
C GLY A 237 -13.33 37.51 5.73
N LEU A 238 -13.66 38.07 4.56
CA LEU A 238 -14.22 37.28 3.45
C LEU A 238 -13.20 36.30 2.88
N LEU A 239 -11.97 36.75 2.59
CA LEU A 239 -10.91 35.91 2.04
C LEU A 239 -10.47 34.81 3.04
N ASP A 240 -10.42 35.11 4.34
CA ASP A 240 -10.14 34.13 5.38
C ASP A 240 -11.23 33.03 5.45
N ALA A 241 -12.50 33.40 5.30
CA ALA A 241 -13.60 32.43 5.28
C ALA A 241 -13.58 31.57 4.00
N GLU A 242 -13.19 32.12 2.86
CA GLU A 242 -12.99 31.37 1.60
C GLU A 242 -11.85 30.37 1.74
N LEU A 243 -10.72 30.78 2.30
CA LEU A 243 -9.58 29.92 2.58
C LEU A 243 -9.94 28.79 3.54
N ALA A 244 -10.67 29.09 4.61
CA ALA A 244 -11.14 28.10 5.57
C ALA A 244 -12.04 27.03 4.91
N ARG A 245 -12.97 27.44 4.04
CA ARG A 245 -13.80 26.52 3.27
C ARG A 245 -12.98 25.66 2.32
N GLN A 246 -12.07 26.24 1.56
CA GLN A 246 -11.20 25.52 0.66
C GLN A 246 -10.35 24.47 1.40
N GLN A 247 -9.77 24.85 2.55
CA GLN A 247 -8.98 23.96 3.40
C GLN A 247 -9.83 22.82 3.96
N ALA A 248 -11.06 23.09 4.40
CA ALA A 248 -11.98 22.07 4.90
C ALA A 248 -12.31 21.03 3.80
N HIS A 249 -12.64 21.47 2.58
CA HIS A 249 -12.87 20.56 1.46
C HIS A 249 -11.64 19.74 1.09
N THR A 250 -10.46 20.36 1.06
CA THR A 250 -9.19 19.70 0.78
C THR A 250 -8.92 18.59 1.81
N ASN A 251 -9.10 18.92 3.11
CA ASN A 251 -8.93 17.96 4.20
C ASN A 251 -9.94 16.81 4.13
N TYR A 252 -11.18 17.08 3.74
CA TYR A 252 -12.21 16.05 3.57
C TYR A 252 -11.85 15.07 2.46
N PHE A 253 -11.46 15.55 1.26
CA PHE A 253 -11.05 14.67 0.17
C PHE A 253 -9.75 13.92 0.49
N LYS A 254 -8.82 14.55 1.23
CA LYS A 254 -7.63 13.87 1.73
C LYS A 254 -8.00 12.75 2.71
N ALA A 255 -8.92 13.00 3.64
CA ALA A 255 -9.38 11.96 4.58
C ALA A 255 -10.05 10.78 3.87
N LEU A 256 -10.85 11.03 2.80
CA LEU A 256 -11.43 9.98 1.96
C LEU A 256 -10.36 9.14 1.27
N HIS A 257 -9.34 9.78 0.70
CA HIS A 257 -8.21 9.11 0.07
C HIS A 257 -7.44 8.27 1.08
N ASP A 258 -7.04 8.87 2.21
CA ASP A 258 -6.27 8.20 3.28
C ASP A 258 -7.01 6.96 3.81
N TYR A 259 -8.33 7.03 3.92
CA TYR A 259 -9.15 5.88 4.34
C TYR A 259 -9.12 4.76 3.30
N LYS A 260 -9.22 5.08 2.00
CA LYS A 260 -9.14 4.05 0.95
C LYS A 260 -7.79 3.37 0.95
N VAL A 261 -6.70 4.13 1.08
CA VAL A 261 -5.34 3.59 1.18
C VAL A 261 -5.19 2.71 2.41
N ALA A 262 -5.59 3.22 3.59
CA ALA A 262 -5.47 2.47 4.84
C ALA A 262 -6.32 1.19 4.84
N ARG A 263 -7.45 1.17 4.12
CA ARG A 263 -8.26 -0.03 3.94
C ARG A 263 -7.54 -1.08 3.09
N VAL A 264 -6.96 -0.68 1.96
CA VAL A 264 -6.17 -1.58 1.11
C VAL A 264 -4.94 -2.11 1.86
N GLU A 265 -4.28 -1.26 2.66
CA GLU A 265 -3.17 -1.69 3.54
C GLU A 265 -3.64 -2.73 4.57
N LEU A 266 -4.85 -2.62 5.10
CA LEU A 266 -5.41 -3.62 6.02
C LEU A 266 -5.71 -4.94 5.30
N GLU A 267 -6.29 -4.91 4.10
CA GLU A 267 -6.55 -6.09 3.28
C GLU A 267 -5.23 -6.78 2.89
N LEU A 268 -4.20 -6.01 2.53
CA LEU A 268 -2.84 -6.52 2.29
C LEU A 268 -2.25 -7.17 3.55
N ALA A 269 -2.34 -6.49 4.71
CA ALA A 269 -1.84 -7.01 5.97
C ALA A 269 -2.57 -8.29 6.42
N ALA A 270 -3.83 -8.46 6.01
CA ALA A 270 -4.64 -9.65 6.27
C ALA A 270 -4.46 -10.76 5.22
N GLY A 271 -3.74 -10.51 4.12
CA GLY A 271 -3.59 -11.49 3.02
C GLY A 271 -4.88 -11.72 2.23
N THR A 272 -5.76 -10.73 2.15
CA THR A 272 -7.08 -10.85 1.48
C THR A 272 -7.22 -9.98 0.23
N ILE A 273 -6.15 -9.32 -0.20
CA ILE A 273 -6.19 -8.33 -1.29
C ILE A 273 -6.70 -8.90 -2.63
N ASP A 274 -6.48 -10.18 -2.89
CA ASP A 274 -6.86 -10.82 -4.17
C ASP A 274 -8.34 -11.23 -4.25
N THR A 275 -9.08 -11.17 -3.14
CA THR A 275 -10.45 -11.68 -3.10
C THR A 275 -11.51 -10.62 -3.38
N ASP A 276 -11.17 -9.33 -3.30
CA ASP A 276 -12.13 -8.22 -3.37
C ASP A 276 -12.07 -7.38 -4.66
N PHE A 277 -11.21 -7.75 -5.63
CA PHE A 277 -11.08 -7.03 -6.91
C PHE A 277 -11.90 -7.62 -8.07
N GLN A 278 -12.88 -8.47 -7.78
CA GLN A 278 -13.84 -8.96 -8.78
C GLN A 278 -15.08 -8.08 -8.89
#